data_0a88530f142987eeaf8e2364222a80fe
#
_entry.id   0a88530f142987eeaf8e2364222a80fe
#
_cell.length_a   1.000
_cell.length_b   1.000
_cell.length_c   1.000
_cell.angle_alpha   90.00
_cell.angle_beta   90.00
_cell.angle_gamma   90.00
#
_symmetry.space_group_name_H-M   'P 1'
#
loop_
_entity.id
_entity.type
_entity.pdbx_description
1 polymer ?
#
loop_
_entity_poly.entity_id
_entity_poly.type
_entity_poly.pdbx_seq_one_letter_code
_entity_poly.pdbx_strand_id
1 'polypeptide(L)'
;MTTDSTPCTVGKTTFYQGENKTHPLFRIEPGIPCQLAREQASELMGYMNELTITGLMEEKPLLLWASHYLGAMAKALMDDAERGVKAAKGQI
;
A
#
# COMPACT_ATOMS: atom_id res chain seq x y z
N MET A 1 13.98 -26.55 3.17
CA MET A 1 13.59 -26.11 2.81
C MET A 1 12.83 -25.65 2.57
N THR A 2 12.47 -25.42 2.67
CA THR A 2 11.70 -25.11 2.17
C THR A 2 11.69 -24.58 1.40
N THR A 3 11.80 -24.68 1.09
CA THR A 3 11.69 -24.14 0.06
C THR A 3 10.54 -23.42 -0.18
N ASP A 4 10.14 -22.74 0.67
CA ASP A 4 9.04 -21.91 0.53
C ASP A 4 9.37 -20.78 -0.40
N SER A 5 8.86 -20.83 -1.58
CA SER A 5 9.13 -19.79 -2.56
C SER A 5 8.01 -18.77 -2.62
N THR A 6 7.18 -18.72 -1.59
CA THR A 6 6.11 -17.73 -1.54
C THR A 6 6.69 -16.33 -1.56
N PRO A 7 6.33 -15.49 -2.53
CA PRO A 7 6.84 -14.12 -2.54
C PRO A 7 6.28 -13.29 -1.41
N CYS A 8 7.12 -12.47 -0.85
CA CYS A 8 6.75 -11.59 0.25
C CYS A 8 7.21 -10.17 -0.05
N THR A 9 6.60 -9.21 0.65
CA THR A 9 7.03 -7.82 0.53
C THR A 9 8.50 -7.71 0.91
N VAL A 10 9.20 -6.74 0.34
CA VAL A 10 10.62 -6.55 0.59
C VAL A 10 10.92 -5.42 1.56
N GLY A 11 9.93 -4.59 1.88
CA GLY A 11 10.11 -3.54 2.88
C GLY A 11 10.83 -2.33 2.36
N LYS A 12 10.78 -2.05 1.07
CA LYS A 12 11.49 -0.92 0.49
C LYS A 12 10.57 0.19 0.00
N THR A 13 9.27 -0.03 0.00
CA THR A 13 8.34 0.98 -0.46
C THR A 13 7.96 1.88 0.70
N THR A 14 8.16 3.17 0.52
CA THR A 14 7.83 4.16 1.55
C THR A 14 6.74 5.08 1.03
N PHE A 15 6.06 5.74 1.95
CA PHE A 15 5.01 6.67 1.55
C PHE A 15 4.91 7.76 2.61
N TYR A 16 4.33 8.88 2.19
CA TYR A 16 4.21 10.10 2.99
C TYR A 16 5.57 10.62 3.41
N GLN A 17 6.09 11.51 2.61
CA GLN A 17 7.30 12.24 2.96
C GLN A 17 6.96 13.32 3.97
N GLY A 18 7.92 13.67 4.81
CA GLY A 18 7.76 14.82 5.68
C GLY A 18 7.67 16.10 4.89
N GLU A 19 7.45 17.21 5.57
CA GLU A 19 7.26 18.50 4.92
C GLU A 19 8.40 18.84 3.97
N ASN A 20 9.62 18.54 4.37
CA ASN A 20 10.79 18.83 3.52
C ASN A 20 11.05 17.72 2.52
N LYS A 21 10.25 16.68 2.52
CA LYS A 21 10.34 15.55 1.58
C LYS A 21 11.69 14.85 1.62
N THR A 22 12.39 14.94 2.75
CA THR A 22 13.66 14.26 2.90
C THR A 22 13.55 12.95 3.65
N HIS A 23 12.47 12.76 4.40
CA HIS A 23 12.29 11.54 5.18
C HIS A 23 10.89 11.01 5.00
N PRO A 24 10.73 9.73 4.63
CA PRO A 24 9.41 9.13 4.58
C PRO A 24 8.87 8.92 5.99
N LEU A 25 7.56 9.00 6.13
CA LEU A 25 6.92 8.77 7.42
C LEU A 25 6.57 7.31 7.65
N PHE A 26 6.33 6.57 6.58
CA PHE A 26 5.87 5.19 6.69
C PHE A 26 6.57 4.31 5.67
N ARG A 27 6.66 3.04 5.99
CA ARG A 27 7.23 2.06 5.09
C ARG A 27 6.48 0.75 5.25
N ILE A 28 6.37 0.01 4.15
CA ILE A 28 5.75 -1.31 4.19
C ILE A 28 6.69 -2.29 4.89
N GLU A 29 6.16 -3.06 5.80
CA GLU A 29 6.93 -4.07 6.53
C GLU A 29 7.37 -5.18 5.57
N PRO A 30 8.61 -5.62 5.65
CA PRO A 30 9.04 -6.76 4.82
C PRO A 30 8.46 -8.06 5.37
N GLY A 31 8.40 -9.09 4.52
CA GLY A 31 7.99 -10.41 4.94
C GLY A 31 6.50 -10.68 4.91
N ILE A 32 5.70 -9.75 4.41
CA ILE A 32 4.26 -9.99 4.28
C ILE A 32 4.02 -10.77 2.99
N PRO A 33 3.32 -11.91 3.04
CA PRO A 33 3.02 -12.61 1.79
C PRO A 33 2.37 -11.66 0.79
N CYS A 34 2.85 -11.69 -0.45
CA CYS A 34 2.38 -10.73 -1.44
C CYS A 34 0.88 -10.84 -1.69
N GLN A 35 0.34 -12.05 -1.63
CA GLN A 35 -1.09 -12.21 -1.82
C GLN A 35 -1.87 -11.50 -0.72
N LEU A 36 -1.41 -11.61 0.52
CA LEU A 36 -2.07 -10.93 1.63
C LEU A 36 -1.96 -9.41 1.46
N ALA A 37 -0.80 -8.93 1.06
CA ALA A 37 -0.63 -7.50 0.85
C ALA A 37 -1.59 -6.98 -0.22
N ARG A 38 -1.77 -7.75 -1.30
CA ARG A 38 -2.68 -7.36 -2.37
C ARG A 38 -4.13 -7.38 -1.92
N GLU A 39 -4.49 -8.37 -1.10
CA GLU A 39 -5.85 -8.43 -0.57
C GLU A 39 -6.16 -7.23 0.33
N GLN A 40 -5.20 -6.88 1.16
CA GLN A 40 -5.37 -5.71 2.02
C GLN A 40 -5.45 -4.43 1.19
N ALA A 41 -4.63 -4.32 0.16
CA ALA A 41 -4.68 -3.15 -0.72
C ALA A 41 -6.05 -3.03 -1.38
N SER A 42 -6.61 -4.16 -1.81
CA SER A 42 -7.92 -4.17 -2.44
C SER A 42 -9.00 -3.69 -1.47
N GLU A 43 -8.94 -4.15 -0.21
CA GLU A 43 -9.86 -3.69 0.81
C GLU A 43 -9.75 -2.18 1.02
N LEU A 44 -8.52 -1.71 1.14
CA LEU A 44 -8.32 -0.28 1.36
C LEU A 44 -8.86 0.55 0.20
N MET A 45 -8.70 0.05 -1.03
CA MET A 45 -9.24 0.76 -2.19
C MET A 45 -10.77 0.78 -2.19
N GLY A 46 -11.39 -0.28 -1.69
CA GLY A 46 -12.84 -0.30 -1.55
C GLY A 46 -13.32 0.77 -0.58
N TYR A 47 -12.68 0.85 0.58
CA TYR A 47 -13.02 1.89 1.55
C TYR A 47 -12.74 3.28 0.97
N MET A 48 -11.63 3.43 0.26
CA MET A 48 -11.28 4.70 -0.36
C MET A 48 -12.39 5.16 -1.31
N ASN A 49 -12.88 4.25 -2.14
CA ASN A 49 -13.95 4.60 -3.07
C ASN A 49 -15.20 5.08 -2.35
N GLU A 50 -15.61 4.36 -1.30
CA GLU A 50 -16.81 4.74 -0.59
C GLU A 50 -16.64 6.08 0.12
N LEU A 51 -15.49 6.30 0.72
CA LEU A 51 -15.24 7.57 1.39
C LEU A 51 -15.20 8.74 0.40
N THR A 52 -14.63 8.48 -0.77
CA THR A 52 -14.58 9.53 -1.80
C THR A 52 -16.00 9.92 -2.24
N ILE A 53 -16.82 8.92 -2.53
CA ILE A 53 -18.18 9.19 -2.97
C ILE A 53 -18.97 9.92 -1.88
N THR A 54 -18.91 9.42 -0.65
CA THR A 54 -19.62 10.04 0.45
C THR A 54 -19.10 11.45 0.72
N GLY A 55 -17.78 11.63 0.68
CA GLY A 55 -17.20 12.94 0.90
C GLY A 55 -17.62 13.96 -0.11
N LEU A 56 -17.74 13.53 -1.38
CA LEU A 56 -18.20 14.44 -2.43
C LEU A 56 -19.68 14.74 -2.30
N MET A 57 -20.50 13.71 -2.05
CA MET A 57 -21.95 13.91 -1.98
C MET A 57 -22.38 14.70 -0.77
N GLU A 58 -21.68 14.52 0.35
CA GLU A 58 -22.04 15.22 1.58
C GLU A 58 -21.15 16.41 1.86
N GLU A 59 -20.27 16.76 0.91
CA GLU A 59 -19.39 17.91 1.03
C GLU A 59 -18.60 17.87 2.34
N LYS A 60 -17.98 16.73 2.61
CA LYS A 60 -17.18 16.54 3.82
C LYS A 60 -15.71 16.36 3.44
N PRO A 61 -14.92 17.43 3.44
CA PRO A 61 -13.51 17.33 3.07
C PRO A 61 -12.72 16.33 3.91
N LEU A 62 -13.11 16.14 5.16
CA LEU A 62 -12.41 15.19 6.03
C LEU A 62 -12.42 13.78 5.44
N LEU A 63 -13.56 13.40 4.84
CA LEU A 63 -13.65 12.07 4.23
C LEU A 63 -12.78 11.96 2.99
N LEU A 64 -12.63 13.05 2.26
CA LEU A 64 -11.76 13.06 1.10
C LEU A 64 -10.29 12.92 1.52
N TRP A 65 -9.90 13.56 2.62
CA TRP A 65 -8.55 13.40 3.13
C TRP A 65 -8.29 11.96 3.59
N ALA A 66 -9.26 11.36 4.28
CA ALA A 66 -9.13 9.96 4.69
C ALA A 66 -8.97 9.05 3.48
N SER A 67 -9.75 9.31 2.44
CA SER A 67 -9.67 8.55 1.19
C SER A 67 -8.26 8.66 0.58
N HIS A 68 -7.71 9.85 0.59
CA HIS A 68 -6.38 10.08 0.07
C HIS A 68 -5.33 9.25 0.81
N TYR A 69 -5.42 9.22 2.15
CA TYR A 69 -4.47 8.44 2.93
C TYR A 69 -4.60 6.94 2.67
N LEU A 70 -5.84 6.46 2.59
CA LEU A 70 -6.06 5.03 2.31
C LEU A 70 -5.53 4.65 0.93
N GLY A 71 -5.69 5.55 -0.04
CA GLY A 71 -5.18 5.30 -1.38
C GLY A 71 -3.67 5.18 -1.41
N ALA A 72 -2.98 6.03 -0.66
CA ALA A 72 -1.52 5.96 -0.60
C ALA A 72 -1.06 4.67 0.06
N MET A 73 -1.76 4.24 1.11
CA MET A 73 -1.44 2.98 1.78
C MET A 73 -1.64 1.80 0.83
N ALA A 74 -2.76 1.78 0.12
CA ALA A 74 -3.03 0.70 -0.83
C ALA A 74 -1.98 0.65 -1.93
N LYS A 75 -1.61 1.81 -2.47
CA LYS A 75 -0.61 1.86 -3.52
C LYS A 75 0.73 1.34 -3.03
N ALA A 76 1.12 1.73 -1.82
CA ALA A 76 2.40 1.29 -1.28
C ALA A 76 2.42 -0.24 -1.10
N LEU A 77 1.33 -0.81 -0.61
CA LEU A 77 1.23 -2.26 -0.46
C LEU A 77 1.37 -2.97 -1.81
N MET A 78 0.67 -2.46 -2.83
CA MET A 78 0.73 -3.06 -4.15
C MET A 78 2.13 -2.95 -4.73
N ASP A 79 2.76 -1.79 -4.60
CA ASP A 79 4.09 -1.57 -5.14
C ASP A 79 5.11 -2.50 -4.49
N ASP A 80 5.05 -2.64 -3.17
CA ASP A 80 6.02 -3.48 -2.49
C ASP A 80 5.76 -4.97 -2.74
N ALA A 81 4.49 -5.34 -2.88
CA ALA A 81 4.16 -6.72 -3.25
C ALA A 81 4.73 -7.05 -4.63
N GLU A 82 4.66 -6.10 -5.56
CA GLU A 82 5.22 -6.33 -6.89
C GLU A 82 6.73 -6.49 -6.81
N ARG A 83 7.40 -5.68 -5.97
CA ARG A 83 8.84 -5.85 -5.75
C ARG A 83 9.14 -7.23 -5.20
N GLY A 84 8.29 -7.74 -4.30
CA GLY A 84 8.47 -9.07 -3.74
C GLY A 84 8.33 -10.16 -4.77
N VAL A 85 7.36 -10.03 -5.68
CA VAL A 85 7.18 -11.00 -6.75
C VAL A 85 8.39 -11.00 -7.68
N LYS A 86 8.88 -9.81 -8.03
CA LYS A 86 10.05 -9.73 -8.89
C LYS A 86 11.29 -10.31 -8.22
N ALA A 87 11.45 -10.06 -6.93
CA ALA A 87 12.58 -10.62 -6.19
C ALA A 87 12.53 -12.14 -6.19
N ALA A 88 11.33 -12.72 -5.98
CA ALA A 88 11.18 -14.16 -5.97
C ALA A 88 11.50 -14.77 -7.31
N LYS A 89 11.30 -14.01 -8.39
CA LYS A 89 11.61 -14.48 -9.73
C LYS A 89 13.03 -14.17 -10.15
N GLY A 90 13.80 -13.52 -9.29
CA GLY A 90 15.18 -13.17 -9.63
C GLY A 90 15.27 -12.05 -10.65
N GLN A 91 14.28 -11.18 -10.73
CA GLN A 91 14.24 -10.13 -11.74
C GLN A 91 14.59 -8.75 -11.22
N ILE A 92 15.30 -8.68 -10.15
CA ILE A 92 15.68 -7.38 -9.60
C ILE A 92 16.95 -6.87 -10.22
#